data_fd71c82ab811a01b2a9efa4d52835494
#
_entry.id   fd71c82ab811a01b2a9efa4d52835494
#
_cell.length_a   1.000
_cell.length_b   1.000
_cell.length_c   1.000
_cell.angle_alpha   90.00
_cell.angle_beta   90.00
_cell.angle_gamma   90.00
#
_symmetry.space_group_name_H-M   'P 1'
#
loop_
_entity.id
_entity.type
_entity.pdbx_description
1 polymer ?
#
loop_
_entity_poly.entity_id
_entity_poly.type
_entity_poly.pdbx_seq_one_letter_code
_entity_poly.pdbx_strand_id
1 'polypeptide(L)'
;AMDRELGFACKLRDNYTMLQHKTLPLAAMQLQNRKTRLQEEMRILYVGLTRAREKLYLMATGSKITEGLEELGMIAAESGEYRAAAAVSSWDWLRGTVMQEQGLELRIIRPEELPPPESEELEQAQEAIPVEGEALQRLEEKLRFSYPYPADTVTPRRMAVSELAERAAREHYLLKRRPKCLTRQEATAAERGNAAHRAMQFADLTALKKDPKAEIERLVAEGYLYREDGGLIDTGVLEKLMNSPLGERMRKADRVEREMRFLQEFTPEELAAIDPALRVPGTTLIMGAVDAVLVEGDHAVLLDYKTDRVAAPQELTGRYALQLKLYAAMVRRQLGLPVTEAVLY
;
A
#
# COMPACT_ATOMS: atom_id res chain seq x y z
N ALA A 1 -9.77 9.02 8.38
CA ALA A 1 -10.77 8.95 9.44
C ALA A 1 -11.99 9.76 9.04
N MET A 2 -13.13 9.35 9.52
CA MET A 2 -14.41 10.06 9.34
C MET A 2 -15.07 10.22 10.70
N ASP A 3 -15.67 11.35 10.93
CA ASP A 3 -16.46 11.66 12.12
C ASP A 3 -17.69 12.48 11.70
N ARG A 4 -18.83 12.30 12.39
CA ARG A 4 -20.08 12.97 12.00
C ARG A 4 -20.04 14.48 12.25
N GLU A 5 -19.32 14.92 13.24
CA GLU A 5 -19.22 16.33 13.63
C GLU A 5 -17.97 16.99 13.03
N LEU A 6 -16.84 16.27 13.01
CA LEU A 6 -15.55 16.79 12.54
C LEU A 6 -15.27 16.54 11.06
N GLY A 7 -16.14 15.76 10.37
CA GLY A 7 -16.04 15.52 8.93
C GLY A 7 -15.02 14.46 8.54
N PHE A 8 -14.13 14.77 7.60
CA PHE A 8 -13.13 13.86 7.06
C PHE A 8 -11.73 14.39 7.31
N ALA A 9 -10.82 13.50 7.70
CA ALA A 9 -9.40 13.82 7.83
C ALA A 9 -8.52 12.66 7.39
N CYS A 10 -7.37 12.97 6.78
CA CYS A 10 -6.40 12.01 6.28
C CYS A 10 -4.98 12.36 6.76
N LYS A 11 -4.06 11.42 6.53
CA LYS A 11 -2.63 11.70 6.64
C LYS A 11 -2.20 12.51 5.43
N LEU A 12 -1.36 13.49 5.65
CA LEU A 12 -0.63 14.17 4.59
C LEU A 12 0.60 13.33 4.23
N ARG A 13 0.77 13.03 2.96
CA ARG A 13 1.99 12.39 2.47
C ARG A 13 2.85 13.46 1.83
N ASP A 14 4.03 13.63 2.33
CA ASP A 14 5.06 14.38 1.65
C ASP A 14 5.60 13.53 0.49
N ASN A 15 5.35 13.97 -0.73
CA ASN A 15 5.75 13.23 -1.92
C ASN A 15 7.27 13.23 -2.13
N TYR A 16 8.01 14.16 -1.50
CA TYR A 16 9.45 14.25 -1.60
C TYR A 16 10.15 13.28 -0.65
N THR A 17 9.82 13.37 0.64
CA THR A 17 10.40 12.49 1.67
C THR A 17 9.72 11.13 1.77
N MET A 18 8.57 10.96 1.09
CA MET A 18 7.69 9.80 1.20
C MET A 18 7.16 9.56 2.62
N LEU A 19 7.41 10.48 3.54
CA LEU A 19 6.93 10.41 4.90
C LEU A 19 5.44 10.75 4.96
N GLN A 20 4.75 10.07 5.87
CA GLN A 20 3.36 10.35 6.15
C GLN A 20 3.25 11.08 7.50
N HIS A 21 2.67 12.27 7.46
CA HIS A 21 2.41 13.07 8.65
C HIS A 21 0.93 13.01 9.02
N LYS A 22 0.66 12.94 10.33
CA LYS A 22 -0.70 13.09 10.83
C LYS A 22 -1.07 14.57 10.78
N THR A 23 -2.20 14.89 10.14
CA THR A 23 -2.74 16.25 10.20
C THR A 23 -3.38 16.51 11.57
N LEU A 24 -3.44 17.77 11.99
CA LEU A 24 -4.07 18.14 13.24
C LEU A 24 -5.54 17.70 13.31
N PRO A 25 -6.37 17.89 12.27
CA PRO A 25 -7.73 17.33 12.25
C PRO A 25 -7.77 15.82 12.42
N LEU A 26 -6.83 15.07 11.80
CA LEU A 26 -6.76 13.63 11.99
C LEU A 26 -6.41 13.24 13.43
N ALA A 27 -5.49 13.97 14.06
CA ALA A 27 -5.16 13.74 15.47
C ALA A 27 -6.35 14.01 16.39
N ALA A 28 -7.08 15.10 16.18
CA ALA A 28 -8.29 15.43 16.92
C ALA A 28 -9.38 14.35 16.76
N MET A 29 -9.64 13.90 15.53
CA MET A 29 -10.60 12.80 15.28
C MET A 29 -10.16 11.48 15.93
N GLN A 30 -8.86 11.17 15.92
CA GLN A 30 -8.35 9.96 16.57
C GLN A 30 -8.57 10.01 18.09
N LEU A 31 -8.38 11.18 18.72
CA LEU A 31 -8.65 11.37 20.14
C LEU A 31 -10.14 11.24 20.45
N GLN A 32 -11.00 11.86 19.65
CA GLN A 32 -12.46 11.77 19.82
C GLN A 32 -12.95 10.32 19.64
N ASN A 33 -12.52 9.64 18.60
CA ASN A 33 -12.88 8.25 18.35
C ASN A 33 -12.38 7.32 19.48
N ARG A 34 -11.19 7.58 20.02
CA ARG A 34 -10.67 6.84 21.17
C ARG A 34 -11.58 7.05 22.40
N LYS A 35 -11.97 8.30 22.69
CA LYS A 35 -12.88 8.62 23.80
C LYS A 35 -14.20 7.88 23.66
N THR A 36 -14.82 7.96 22.49
CA THR A 36 -16.11 7.29 22.22
C THR A 36 -15.99 5.78 22.36
N ARG A 37 -14.89 5.18 21.85
CA ARG A 37 -14.65 3.75 21.99
C ARG A 37 -14.48 3.32 23.44
N LEU A 38 -13.68 4.06 24.23
CA LEU A 38 -13.51 3.77 25.65
C LEU A 38 -14.83 3.85 26.42
N GLN A 39 -15.67 4.85 26.11
CA GLN A 39 -17.00 4.97 26.71
C GLN A 39 -17.88 3.75 26.40
N GLU A 40 -17.83 3.25 25.18
CA GLU A 40 -18.61 2.07 24.79
C GLU A 40 -18.05 0.78 25.42
N GLU A 41 -16.73 0.63 25.48
CA GLU A 41 -16.08 -0.50 26.16
C GLU A 41 -16.43 -0.51 27.68
N MET A 42 -16.41 0.65 28.33
CA MET A 42 -16.86 0.76 29.73
C MET A 42 -18.33 0.39 29.91
N ARG A 43 -19.20 0.79 28.96
CA ARG A 43 -20.63 0.42 29.00
C ARG A 43 -20.81 -1.08 28.88
N ILE A 44 -20.09 -1.72 27.94
CA ILE A 44 -20.12 -3.17 27.77
C ILE A 44 -19.61 -3.87 29.02
N LEU A 45 -18.52 -3.40 29.61
CA LEU A 45 -18.00 -3.94 30.87
C LEU A 45 -19.03 -3.83 31.99
N TYR A 46 -19.64 -2.65 32.17
CA TYR A 46 -20.69 -2.43 33.17
C TYR A 46 -21.86 -3.42 33.01
N VAL A 47 -22.34 -3.60 31.76
CA VAL A 47 -23.39 -4.56 31.46
C VAL A 47 -22.94 -5.99 31.82
N GLY A 48 -21.70 -6.37 31.49
CA GLY A 48 -21.12 -7.67 31.83
C GLY A 48 -21.10 -7.89 33.36
N LEU A 49 -20.58 -6.92 34.11
CA LEU A 49 -20.48 -6.99 35.56
C LEU A 49 -21.85 -7.09 36.25
N THR A 50 -22.89 -6.42 35.73
CA THR A 50 -24.22 -6.40 36.29
C THR A 50 -25.11 -7.58 35.88
N ARG A 51 -24.66 -8.47 35.03
CA ARG A 51 -25.42 -9.66 34.57
C ARG A 51 -25.42 -10.82 35.56
N ALA A 52 -24.39 -10.90 36.39
CA ALA A 52 -24.29 -11.95 37.37
C ALA A 52 -25.36 -11.78 38.47
N ARG A 53 -26.07 -12.86 38.81
CA ARG A 53 -27.10 -12.88 39.87
C ARG A 53 -26.57 -13.40 41.19
N GLU A 54 -25.68 -14.38 41.16
CA GLU A 54 -25.18 -15.07 42.34
C GLU A 54 -23.68 -14.88 42.53
N LYS A 55 -22.88 -15.14 41.49
CA LYS A 55 -21.43 -15.10 41.59
C LYS A 55 -20.81 -14.61 40.26
N LEU A 56 -19.78 -13.77 40.37
CA LEU A 56 -19.03 -13.25 39.22
C LEU A 56 -17.57 -13.65 39.40
N TYR A 57 -17.01 -14.27 38.37
CA TYR A 57 -15.59 -14.54 38.26
C TYR A 57 -14.98 -13.65 37.19
N LEU A 58 -13.98 -12.89 37.58
CA LEU A 58 -13.20 -12.06 36.68
C LEU A 58 -11.81 -12.67 36.54
N MET A 59 -11.38 -12.94 35.34
CA MET A 59 -10.05 -13.48 35.06
C MET A 59 -9.27 -12.49 34.23
N ALA A 60 -8.02 -12.25 34.63
CA ALA A 60 -7.06 -11.45 33.90
C ALA A 60 -5.70 -12.13 33.87
N THR A 61 -4.98 -11.97 32.77
CA THR A 61 -3.61 -12.49 32.63
C THR A 61 -2.65 -11.35 32.34
N GLY A 62 -1.44 -11.43 32.85
CA GLY A 62 -0.42 -10.43 32.61
C GLY A 62 0.91 -10.84 33.22
N SER A 63 2.01 -10.35 32.68
CA SER A 63 3.35 -10.65 33.14
C SER A 63 3.77 -9.88 34.41
N LYS A 64 3.07 -8.80 34.76
CA LYS A 64 3.40 -7.88 35.86
C LYS A 64 2.19 -7.54 36.73
N ILE A 65 1.33 -8.51 37.01
CA ILE A 65 0.11 -8.28 37.78
C ILE A 65 0.42 -7.80 39.19
N THR A 66 1.39 -8.41 39.86
CA THR A 66 1.76 -8.09 41.25
C THR A 66 2.38 -6.69 41.36
N GLU A 67 3.32 -6.36 40.48
CA GLU A 67 3.92 -5.00 40.45
C GLU A 67 2.88 -3.93 40.17
N GLY A 68 1.96 -4.17 39.22
CA GLY A 68 0.86 -3.25 38.92
C GLY A 68 -0.15 -3.07 40.04
N LEU A 69 -0.30 -4.01 40.96
CA LEU A 69 -1.13 -3.89 42.17
C LEU A 69 -0.43 -3.08 43.27
N GLU A 70 0.89 -3.24 43.43
CA GLU A 70 1.71 -2.48 44.37
C GLU A 70 1.79 -0.99 43.99
N GLU A 71 1.98 -0.68 42.69
CA GLU A 71 1.97 0.69 42.17
C GLU A 71 0.64 1.43 42.44
N LEU A 72 -0.48 0.73 42.44
CA LEU A 72 -1.79 1.30 42.69
C LEU A 72 -1.97 1.82 44.12
N GLY A 73 -1.32 1.22 45.09
CA GLY A 73 -1.27 1.72 46.45
C GLY A 73 -0.62 3.10 46.55
N MET A 74 0.26 3.45 45.63
CA MET A 74 0.99 4.72 45.56
C MET A 74 0.24 5.80 44.76
N ILE A 75 -0.60 5.39 43.77
CA ILE A 75 -1.23 6.30 42.78
C ILE A 75 -2.71 6.62 43.15
N ALA A 76 -3.17 6.28 44.33
CA ALA A 76 -4.58 6.49 44.75
C ALA A 76 -5.06 7.94 44.71
N ALA A 77 -4.18 8.92 44.40
CA ALA A 77 -4.48 10.36 44.43
C ALA A 77 -4.79 10.94 43.03
N GLU A 78 -4.65 10.21 41.93
CA GLU A 78 -4.94 10.75 40.59
C GLU A 78 -6.43 10.73 40.28
N SER A 79 -6.91 11.73 39.51
CA SER A 79 -8.31 11.84 39.13
C SER A 79 -8.78 10.58 38.36
N GLY A 80 -9.95 10.05 38.75
CA GLY A 80 -10.53 8.86 38.13
C GLY A 80 -10.75 9.02 36.64
N GLU A 81 -10.98 10.22 36.12
CA GLU A 81 -11.15 10.52 34.71
C GLU A 81 -9.86 10.30 33.92
N TYR A 82 -8.71 10.72 34.43
CA TYR A 82 -7.44 10.52 33.77
C TYR A 82 -7.10 9.03 33.67
N ARG A 83 -7.27 8.28 34.74
CA ARG A 83 -7.05 6.84 34.80
C ARG A 83 -7.96 6.09 33.84
N ALA A 84 -9.27 6.46 33.81
CA ALA A 84 -10.19 5.85 32.85
C ALA A 84 -9.81 6.11 31.40
N ALA A 85 -9.34 7.31 31.08
CA ALA A 85 -8.88 7.68 29.75
C ALA A 85 -7.52 7.05 29.35
N ALA A 86 -6.67 6.77 30.33
CA ALA A 86 -5.36 6.15 30.12
C ALA A 86 -5.41 4.61 29.98
N ALA A 87 -6.52 3.99 30.40
CA ALA A 87 -6.67 2.54 30.38
C ALA A 87 -6.41 1.92 29.00
N VAL A 88 -5.70 0.80 29.00
CA VAL A 88 -5.38 0.00 27.81
C VAL A 88 -6.24 -1.26 27.77
N SER A 89 -6.70 -1.72 28.92
CA SER A 89 -7.53 -2.92 29.07
C SER A 89 -8.66 -2.70 30.09
N SER A 90 -9.68 -3.54 30.04
CA SER A 90 -10.74 -3.55 31.05
C SER A 90 -10.22 -3.82 32.46
N TRP A 91 -9.11 -4.53 32.59
CA TRP A 91 -8.45 -4.76 33.89
C TRP A 91 -7.94 -3.47 34.51
N ASP A 92 -7.47 -2.50 33.72
CA ASP A 92 -6.98 -1.22 34.23
C ASP A 92 -8.08 -0.41 34.95
N TRP A 93 -9.33 -0.58 34.55
CA TRP A 93 -10.46 0.04 35.25
C TRP A 93 -10.82 -0.67 36.56
N LEU A 94 -10.68 -2.01 36.58
CA LEU A 94 -11.10 -2.85 37.69
C LEU A 94 -10.05 -2.94 38.81
N ARG A 95 -8.76 -2.96 38.44
CA ARG A 95 -7.68 -3.22 39.39
C ARG A 95 -7.68 -2.28 40.62
N GLY A 96 -8.05 -1.00 40.43
CA GLY A 96 -8.13 -0.04 41.52
C GLY A 96 -9.27 -0.33 42.49
N THR A 97 -10.40 -0.81 41.99
CA THR A 97 -11.57 -1.16 42.79
C THR A 97 -11.36 -2.45 43.57
N VAL A 98 -10.71 -3.45 42.95
CA VAL A 98 -10.41 -4.73 43.59
C VAL A 98 -9.57 -4.57 44.85
N MET A 99 -8.71 -3.55 44.93
CA MET A 99 -7.87 -3.29 46.11
C MET A 99 -8.57 -2.54 47.22
N GLN A 100 -9.71 -1.90 46.97
CA GLN A 100 -10.37 -0.99 47.91
C GLN A 100 -11.69 -1.56 48.46
N GLU A 101 -12.33 -2.48 47.74
CA GLU A 101 -13.68 -2.96 48.09
C GLU A 101 -13.66 -4.21 48.98
N GLN A 102 -14.44 -4.17 50.06
CA GLN A 102 -14.71 -5.34 50.90
C GLN A 102 -15.72 -6.25 50.17
N GLY A 103 -15.35 -7.53 50.02
CA GLY A 103 -16.23 -8.53 49.38
C GLY A 103 -15.73 -9.03 48.03
N LEU A 104 -14.59 -8.56 47.57
CA LEU A 104 -13.89 -9.13 46.41
C LEU A 104 -12.76 -10.02 46.89
N GLU A 105 -12.75 -11.26 46.45
CA GLU A 105 -11.67 -12.22 46.70
C GLU A 105 -10.71 -12.20 45.50
N LEU A 106 -9.50 -11.70 45.73
CA LEU A 106 -8.43 -11.71 44.74
C LEU A 106 -7.54 -12.95 44.93
N ARG A 107 -7.47 -13.78 43.92
CA ARG A 107 -6.54 -14.92 43.87
C ARG A 107 -5.55 -14.75 42.74
N ILE A 108 -4.27 -14.65 43.05
CA ILE A 108 -3.18 -14.65 42.07
C ILE A 108 -2.70 -16.09 41.96
N ILE A 109 -2.77 -16.62 40.74
CA ILE A 109 -2.31 -17.98 40.41
C ILE A 109 -1.08 -17.83 39.54
N ARG A 110 0.04 -18.41 39.96
CA ARG A 110 1.27 -18.42 39.19
C ARG A 110 1.28 -19.59 38.22
N PRO A 111 2.00 -19.51 37.08
CA PRO A 111 2.07 -20.62 36.13
C PRO A 111 2.45 -21.96 36.74
N GLU A 112 3.31 -21.94 37.78
CA GLU A 112 3.76 -23.13 38.49
C GLU A 112 2.68 -23.77 39.38
N GLU A 113 1.64 -23.02 39.72
CA GLU A 113 0.50 -23.47 40.53
C GLU A 113 -0.64 -24.01 39.68
N LEU A 114 -0.56 -23.85 38.36
CA LEU A 114 -1.52 -24.44 37.44
C LEU A 114 -1.28 -25.93 37.32
N PRO A 115 -2.35 -26.75 37.35
CA PRO A 115 -2.19 -28.15 37.05
C PRO A 115 -1.58 -28.28 35.64
N PRO A 116 -0.75 -29.29 35.39
CA PRO A 116 -0.28 -29.56 34.04
C PRO A 116 -1.49 -29.64 33.12
N PRO A 117 -1.38 -29.14 31.87
CA PRO A 117 -2.49 -29.27 30.93
C PRO A 117 -2.88 -30.75 30.85
N GLU A 118 -4.14 -31.07 31.08
CA GLU A 118 -4.68 -32.39 30.98
C GLU A 118 -4.63 -32.90 29.52
N SER A 119 -3.39 -33.13 29.06
CA SER A 119 -3.12 -33.66 27.73
C SER A 119 -3.70 -35.07 27.56
N GLU A 120 -3.84 -35.80 28.66
CA GLU A 120 -4.42 -37.16 28.63
C GLU A 120 -5.96 -37.16 28.52
N GLU A 121 -6.66 -36.17 29.09
CA GLU A 121 -8.11 -36.05 28.91
C GLU A 121 -8.52 -35.51 27.54
N LEU A 122 -7.67 -34.66 26.92
CA LEU A 122 -7.90 -34.25 25.54
C LEU A 122 -7.61 -35.36 24.53
N GLU A 123 -6.70 -36.28 24.83
CA GLU A 123 -6.50 -37.48 24.01
C GLU A 123 -7.61 -38.52 24.21
N GLN A 124 -8.17 -38.64 25.43
CA GLN A 124 -9.32 -39.52 25.70
C GLN A 124 -10.66 -38.92 25.26
N ALA A 125 -10.81 -37.62 25.24
CA ALA A 125 -11.96 -36.94 24.63
C ALA A 125 -11.94 -36.98 23.09
N GLN A 126 -10.87 -37.52 22.50
CA GLN A 126 -10.82 -37.90 21.10
C GLN A 126 -11.36 -39.30 20.81
N GLU A 127 -12.04 -39.94 21.76
CA GLU A 127 -12.97 -40.97 21.37
C GLU A 127 -13.99 -40.33 20.43
N ALA A 128 -13.77 -40.59 19.16
CA ALA A 128 -14.53 -40.05 18.07
C ALA A 128 -16.01 -40.23 18.40
N ILE A 129 -16.70 -39.12 18.67
CA ILE A 129 -18.17 -39.17 18.72
C ILE A 129 -18.57 -39.77 17.38
N PRO A 130 -19.16 -40.98 17.35
CA PRO A 130 -19.52 -41.57 16.09
C PRO A 130 -20.60 -40.70 15.45
N VAL A 131 -20.16 -39.85 14.53
CA VAL A 131 -21.07 -39.06 13.71
C VAL A 131 -21.54 -39.99 12.61
N GLU A 132 -22.64 -40.67 12.85
CA GLU A 132 -23.25 -41.57 11.87
C GLU A 132 -24.32 -40.85 11.05
N GLY A 133 -24.46 -41.23 9.79
CA GLY A 133 -25.55 -40.86 8.93
C GLY A 133 -25.36 -39.60 8.08
N GLU A 134 -26.46 -38.94 7.76
CA GLU A 134 -26.49 -37.76 6.86
C GLU A 134 -25.56 -36.61 7.28
N ALA A 135 -25.32 -36.45 8.58
CA ALA A 135 -24.46 -35.39 9.09
C ALA A 135 -22.97 -35.59 8.70
N LEU A 136 -22.51 -36.86 8.73
CA LEU A 136 -21.17 -37.21 8.30
C LEU A 136 -21.01 -37.02 6.78
N GLN A 137 -22.00 -37.47 6.01
CA GLN A 137 -21.99 -37.30 4.56
C GLN A 137 -21.95 -35.80 4.17
N ARG A 138 -22.78 -34.97 4.81
CA ARG A 138 -22.76 -33.50 4.58
C ARG A 138 -21.43 -32.85 4.98
N LEU A 139 -20.80 -33.36 6.04
CA LEU A 139 -19.47 -32.86 6.45
C LEU A 139 -18.42 -33.28 5.44
N GLU A 140 -18.43 -34.53 5.00
CA GLU A 140 -17.52 -35.04 3.96
C GLU A 140 -17.67 -34.28 2.64
N GLU A 141 -18.90 -34.03 2.20
CA GLU A 141 -19.18 -33.22 1.00
C GLU A 141 -18.60 -31.79 1.14
N LYS A 142 -18.78 -31.16 2.31
CA LYS A 142 -18.20 -29.83 2.59
C LYS A 142 -16.68 -29.87 2.63
N LEU A 143 -16.07 -30.90 3.22
CA LEU A 143 -14.61 -31.04 3.29
C LEU A 143 -13.99 -31.40 1.93
N ARG A 144 -14.74 -32.07 1.06
CA ARG A 144 -14.33 -32.37 -0.33
C ARG A 144 -14.56 -31.19 -1.29
N PHE A 145 -15.16 -30.07 -0.80
CA PHE A 145 -15.36 -28.90 -1.64
C PHE A 145 -14.02 -28.40 -2.17
N SER A 146 -13.89 -28.41 -3.48
CA SER A 146 -12.78 -27.78 -4.18
C SER A 146 -13.25 -26.45 -4.76
N TYR A 147 -12.54 -25.39 -4.48
CA TYR A 147 -12.87 -24.08 -5.03
C TYR A 147 -12.85 -24.13 -6.57
N PRO A 148 -13.95 -23.75 -7.25
CA PRO A 148 -14.08 -23.95 -8.71
C PRO A 148 -13.14 -23.10 -9.55
N TYR A 149 -12.53 -22.07 -8.94
CA TYR A 149 -11.63 -21.14 -9.63
C TYR A 149 -10.23 -21.11 -8.99
N PRO A 150 -9.47 -22.20 -9.04
CA PRO A 150 -8.16 -22.28 -8.37
C PRO A 150 -7.16 -21.26 -8.93
N ALA A 151 -7.28 -20.86 -10.21
CA ALA A 151 -6.44 -19.83 -10.81
C ALA A 151 -6.60 -18.48 -10.12
N ASP A 152 -7.80 -18.14 -9.65
CA ASP A 152 -8.07 -16.84 -8.99
C ASP A 152 -7.41 -16.74 -7.62
N THR A 153 -7.10 -17.86 -6.96
CA THR A 153 -6.43 -17.88 -5.65
C THR A 153 -4.95 -17.49 -5.76
N VAL A 154 -4.33 -17.69 -6.91
CA VAL A 154 -2.90 -17.43 -7.16
C VAL A 154 -2.67 -16.27 -8.13
N THR A 155 -3.73 -15.77 -8.76
CA THR A 155 -3.65 -14.62 -9.68
C THR A 155 -3.69 -13.32 -8.88
N PRO A 156 -2.69 -12.46 -8.99
CA PRO A 156 -2.77 -11.12 -8.39
C PRO A 156 -3.93 -10.34 -9.00
N ARG A 157 -4.82 -9.84 -8.16
CA ARG A 157 -5.99 -9.07 -8.60
C ARG A 157 -5.60 -7.83 -9.41
N ARG A 158 -4.43 -7.25 -9.11
CA ARG A 158 -3.91 -6.07 -9.78
C ARG A 158 -2.38 -6.12 -9.85
N MET A 159 -1.84 -5.75 -11.00
CA MET A 159 -0.41 -5.72 -11.27
C MET A 159 -0.01 -4.43 -11.99
N ALA A 160 1.19 -3.92 -11.70
CA ALA A 160 1.79 -2.87 -12.49
C ALA A 160 2.42 -3.46 -13.77
N VAL A 161 2.46 -2.68 -14.86
CA VAL A 161 3.13 -3.08 -16.10
C VAL A 161 4.59 -3.44 -15.86
N SER A 162 5.30 -2.64 -15.06
CA SER A 162 6.68 -2.91 -14.68
C SER A 162 6.84 -4.23 -13.92
N GLU A 163 5.92 -4.53 -13.00
CA GLU A 163 5.93 -5.78 -12.24
C GLU A 163 5.69 -6.98 -13.14
N LEU A 164 4.76 -6.89 -14.09
CA LEU A 164 4.46 -7.96 -15.03
C LEU A 164 5.63 -8.19 -15.98
N ALA A 165 6.24 -7.12 -16.48
CA ALA A 165 7.43 -7.19 -17.33
C ALA A 165 8.64 -7.78 -16.57
N GLU A 166 8.84 -7.38 -15.30
CA GLU A 166 9.87 -7.96 -14.44
C GLU A 166 9.63 -9.44 -14.15
N ARG A 167 8.39 -9.86 -13.91
CA ARG A 167 8.07 -11.29 -13.70
C ARG A 167 8.38 -12.13 -14.93
N ALA A 168 8.05 -11.64 -16.10
CA ALA A 168 8.36 -12.31 -17.36
C ALA A 168 9.88 -12.38 -17.63
N ALA A 169 10.64 -11.40 -17.14
CA ALA A 169 12.11 -11.35 -17.24
C ALA A 169 12.84 -12.11 -16.11
N ARG A 170 12.12 -12.47 -15.03
CA ARG A 170 12.68 -13.00 -13.77
C ARG A 170 13.16 -14.44 -13.80
N GLU A 171 13.60 -14.96 -14.90
CA GLU A 171 14.42 -16.18 -14.76
C GLU A 171 15.80 -15.91 -14.12
N HIS A 172 16.27 -14.64 -13.95
CA HIS A 172 17.70 -14.44 -13.59
C HIS A 172 18.12 -13.21 -12.75
N TYR A 173 17.28 -12.52 -11.94
CA TYR A 173 17.82 -11.39 -11.16
C TYR A 173 17.37 -11.31 -9.69
N LEU A 174 18.29 -11.63 -8.78
CA LEU A 174 18.24 -11.30 -7.35
C LEU A 174 18.85 -9.90 -7.12
N LEU A 175 18.03 -8.86 -7.11
CA LEU A 175 18.47 -7.52 -6.75
C LEU A 175 18.64 -7.38 -5.22
N LYS A 176 19.87 -7.29 -4.77
CA LYS A 176 20.19 -6.84 -3.41
C LYS A 176 19.97 -5.32 -3.31
N ARG A 177 18.81 -4.90 -2.84
CA ARG A 177 18.58 -3.50 -2.46
C ARG A 177 19.38 -3.18 -1.21
N ARG A 178 20.34 -2.25 -1.30
CA ARG A 178 20.97 -1.65 -0.12
C ARG A 178 19.99 -0.70 0.58
N PRO A 179 19.91 -0.71 1.92
CA PRO A 179 19.07 0.25 2.66
C PRO A 179 19.52 1.69 2.39
N LYS A 180 18.57 2.59 2.11
CA LYS A 180 18.82 4.01 1.78
C LYS A 180 19.55 4.79 2.89
N CYS A 181 19.54 4.32 4.13
CA CYS A 181 20.23 4.95 5.26
C CYS A 181 21.77 4.87 5.20
N LEU A 182 22.33 4.03 4.32
CA LEU A 182 23.79 3.84 4.19
C LEU A 182 24.41 4.61 3.01
N THR A 183 23.62 5.31 2.21
CA THR A 183 24.13 6.09 1.05
C THR A 183 23.78 7.56 1.24
N ARG A 184 24.76 8.35 1.65
CA ARG A 184 24.67 9.80 1.74
C ARG A 184 25.35 10.42 0.51
N GLN A 185 24.68 11.43 -0.10
CA GLN A 185 25.25 12.61 -0.77
C GLN A 185 25.24 12.76 -2.30
N GLU A 186 24.77 11.82 -3.11
CA GLU A 186 24.49 12.18 -4.51
C GLU A 186 23.06 11.75 -4.88
N ALA A 187 22.34 12.64 -5.59
CA ALA A 187 21.03 12.29 -6.11
C ALA A 187 21.13 11.02 -6.96
N THR A 188 20.29 10.04 -6.63
CA THR A 188 20.28 8.76 -7.34
C THR A 188 19.82 8.93 -8.79
N ALA A 189 20.18 8.00 -9.66
CA ALA A 189 19.66 7.98 -11.04
C ALA A 189 18.12 8.00 -11.07
N ALA A 190 17.48 7.33 -10.11
CA ALA A 190 16.02 7.32 -10.00
C ALA A 190 15.43 8.70 -9.62
N GLU A 191 16.08 9.46 -8.75
CA GLU A 191 15.64 10.81 -8.40
C GLU A 191 15.77 11.76 -9.58
N ARG A 192 16.87 11.70 -10.31
CA ARG A 192 17.07 12.46 -11.56
C ARG A 192 16.03 12.09 -12.62
N GLY A 193 15.75 10.78 -12.77
CA GLY A 193 14.71 10.27 -13.65
C GLY A 193 13.34 10.84 -13.31
N ASN A 194 12.93 10.72 -12.06
CA ASN A 194 11.63 11.21 -11.60
C ASN A 194 11.48 12.73 -11.79
N ALA A 195 12.54 13.52 -11.57
CA ALA A 195 12.56 14.95 -11.82
C ALA A 195 12.35 15.27 -13.31
N ALA A 196 13.08 14.55 -14.20
CA ALA A 196 12.95 14.73 -15.64
C ALA A 196 11.54 14.35 -16.16
N HIS A 197 10.97 13.22 -15.72
CA HIS A 197 9.60 12.81 -16.05
C HIS A 197 8.58 13.87 -15.62
N ARG A 198 8.71 14.40 -14.39
CA ARG A 198 7.81 15.43 -13.89
C ARG A 198 7.95 16.75 -14.68
N ALA A 199 9.18 17.12 -15.07
CA ALA A 199 9.38 18.28 -15.93
C ALA A 199 8.68 18.08 -17.29
N MET A 200 8.89 16.94 -17.93
CA MET A 200 8.26 16.64 -19.21
C MET A 200 6.72 16.51 -19.13
N GLN A 201 6.19 16.17 -17.96
CA GLN A 201 4.75 16.13 -17.73
C GLN A 201 4.10 17.52 -17.83
N PHE A 202 4.74 18.56 -17.31
CA PHE A 202 4.14 19.88 -17.12
C PHE A 202 4.75 20.99 -18.01
N ALA A 203 5.89 20.74 -18.65
CA ALA A 203 6.57 21.75 -19.47
C ALA A 203 5.76 22.17 -20.70
N ASP A 204 5.79 23.46 -21.01
CA ASP A 204 5.40 23.93 -22.34
C ASP A 204 6.51 23.57 -23.33
N LEU A 205 6.19 22.77 -24.35
CA LEU A 205 7.17 22.26 -25.31
C LEU A 205 7.77 23.37 -26.18
N THR A 206 7.04 24.47 -26.38
CA THR A 206 7.52 25.61 -27.15
C THR A 206 8.49 26.44 -26.31
N ALA A 207 8.12 26.69 -25.06
CA ALA A 207 9.00 27.38 -24.11
C ALA A 207 10.26 26.53 -23.81
N LEU A 208 10.10 25.22 -23.63
CA LEU A 208 11.20 24.30 -23.41
C LEU A 208 12.19 24.26 -24.57
N LYS A 209 11.72 24.40 -25.81
CA LYS A 209 12.59 24.50 -26.98
C LYS A 209 13.35 25.84 -26.99
N LYS A 210 12.71 26.94 -26.59
CA LYS A 210 13.26 28.27 -26.62
C LYS A 210 14.35 28.46 -25.55
N ASP A 211 14.03 28.09 -24.33
CA ASP A 211 14.94 28.21 -23.17
C ASP A 211 14.54 27.13 -22.11
N PRO A 212 15.20 25.97 -22.14
CA PRO A 212 14.91 24.88 -21.18
C PRO A 212 15.10 25.30 -19.72
N LYS A 213 16.10 26.18 -19.46
CA LYS A 213 16.40 26.62 -18.11
C LYS A 213 15.31 27.53 -17.55
N ALA A 214 14.88 28.51 -18.34
CA ALA A 214 13.78 29.41 -17.96
C ALA A 214 12.49 28.64 -17.75
N GLU A 215 12.23 27.61 -18.55
CA GLU A 215 11.03 26.75 -18.39
C GLU A 215 11.08 25.94 -17.09
N ILE A 216 12.21 25.34 -16.73
CA ILE A 216 12.38 24.65 -15.45
C ILE A 216 12.21 25.63 -14.27
N GLU A 217 12.77 26.83 -14.35
CA GLU A 217 12.59 27.87 -13.34
C GLU A 217 11.11 28.28 -13.19
N ARG A 218 10.36 28.38 -14.30
CA ARG A 218 8.92 28.61 -14.30
C ARG A 218 8.17 27.48 -13.59
N LEU A 219 8.47 26.21 -13.92
CA LEU A 219 7.83 25.05 -13.28
C LEU A 219 8.08 24.99 -11.77
N VAL A 220 9.27 25.42 -11.32
CA VAL A 220 9.58 25.53 -9.90
C VAL A 220 8.79 26.69 -9.26
N ALA A 221 8.72 27.84 -9.92
CA ALA A 221 8.02 29.02 -9.42
C ALA A 221 6.50 28.78 -9.29
N GLU A 222 5.91 28.03 -10.23
CA GLU A 222 4.50 27.67 -10.24
C GLU A 222 4.17 26.44 -9.38
N GLY A 223 5.19 25.79 -8.76
CA GLY A 223 4.99 24.66 -7.84
C GLY A 223 4.77 23.30 -8.52
N TYR A 224 4.99 23.17 -9.81
CA TYR A 224 4.98 21.89 -10.53
C TYR A 224 6.20 21.03 -10.24
N LEU A 225 7.34 21.68 -9.93
CA LEU A 225 8.57 21.03 -9.51
C LEU A 225 9.03 21.56 -8.16
N TYR A 226 9.62 20.67 -7.35
CA TYR A 226 10.37 21.14 -6.18
C TYR A 226 11.67 21.81 -6.63
N ARG A 227 12.17 22.76 -5.83
CA ARG A 227 13.41 23.48 -6.15
C ARG A 227 14.59 22.52 -6.26
N GLU A 228 14.65 21.53 -5.40
CA GLU A 228 15.69 20.49 -5.40
C GLU A 228 15.63 19.65 -6.67
N ASP A 229 14.44 19.28 -7.13
CA ASP A 229 14.23 18.50 -8.36
C ASP A 229 14.66 19.30 -9.59
N GLY A 230 14.36 20.61 -9.63
CA GLY A 230 14.79 21.50 -10.71
C GLY A 230 16.32 21.51 -10.89
N GLY A 231 17.07 21.44 -9.78
CA GLY A 231 18.52 21.35 -9.80
C GLY A 231 19.10 20.00 -10.28
N LEU A 232 18.27 18.95 -10.32
CA LEU A 232 18.68 17.61 -10.77
C LEU A 232 18.50 17.38 -12.28
N ILE A 233 17.76 18.27 -12.94
CA ILE A 233 17.41 18.11 -14.36
C ILE A 233 18.57 18.60 -15.24
N ASP A 234 19.03 17.70 -16.12
CA ASP A 234 20.00 18.07 -17.15
C ASP A 234 19.28 18.78 -18.32
N THR A 235 19.33 20.10 -18.31
CA THR A 235 18.71 20.93 -19.34
C THR A 235 19.32 20.70 -20.74
N GLY A 236 20.57 20.24 -20.80
CA GLY A 236 21.21 19.89 -22.07
C GLY A 236 20.61 18.66 -22.76
N VAL A 237 20.10 17.72 -21.95
CA VAL A 237 19.35 16.56 -22.48
C VAL A 237 17.99 17.02 -23.03
N LEU A 238 17.29 17.89 -22.30
CA LEU A 238 16.02 18.46 -22.75
C LEU A 238 16.18 19.29 -24.04
N GLU A 239 17.24 20.08 -24.12
CA GLU A 239 17.57 20.83 -25.33
C GLU A 239 17.83 19.94 -26.53
N LYS A 240 18.57 18.85 -26.35
CA LYS A 240 18.81 17.85 -27.40
C LYS A 240 17.50 17.21 -27.85
N LEU A 241 16.63 16.83 -26.91
CA LEU A 241 15.31 16.29 -27.24
C LEU A 241 14.49 17.27 -28.07
N MET A 242 14.37 18.52 -27.62
CA MET A 242 13.56 19.53 -28.29
C MET A 242 14.10 19.93 -29.69
N ASN A 243 15.39 19.79 -29.91
CA ASN A 243 16.04 20.03 -31.21
C ASN A 243 16.10 18.77 -32.11
N SER A 244 15.70 17.63 -31.61
CA SER A 244 15.62 16.38 -32.39
C SER A 244 14.36 16.34 -33.28
N PRO A 245 14.34 15.44 -34.30
CA PRO A 245 13.13 15.18 -35.07
C PRO A 245 11.93 14.76 -34.18
N LEU A 246 12.19 14.02 -33.09
CA LEU A 246 11.17 13.63 -32.12
C LEU A 246 10.56 14.84 -31.42
N GLY A 247 11.38 15.79 -30.94
CA GLY A 247 10.92 17.02 -30.33
C GLY A 247 10.12 17.92 -31.30
N GLU A 248 10.42 17.86 -32.59
CA GLU A 248 9.61 18.53 -33.59
C GLU A 248 8.25 17.86 -33.79
N ARG A 249 8.19 16.53 -33.83
CA ARG A 249 6.95 15.75 -33.87
C ARG A 249 6.08 16.02 -32.65
N MET A 250 6.68 16.01 -31.43
CA MET A 250 5.98 16.33 -30.20
C MET A 250 5.26 17.69 -30.22
N ARG A 251 5.87 18.70 -30.87
CA ARG A 251 5.28 20.05 -30.99
C ARG A 251 4.25 20.16 -32.11
N LYS A 252 4.32 19.30 -33.12
CA LYS A 252 3.43 19.32 -34.29
C LYS A 252 2.26 18.32 -34.16
N ALA A 253 2.32 17.39 -33.22
CA ALA A 253 1.28 16.42 -33.00
C ALA A 253 -0.08 17.09 -32.73
N ASP A 254 -1.15 16.52 -33.24
CA ASP A 254 -2.51 17.02 -33.04
C ASP A 254 -2.87 17.07 -31.54
N ARG A 255 -2.35 16.10 -30.79
CA ARG A 255 -2.52 16.01 -29.34
C ARG A 255 -1.33 15.27 -28.72
N VAL A 256 -0.88 15.72 -27.56
CA VAL A 256 0.13 15.06 -26.74
C VAL A 256 -0.50 14.73 -25.39
N GLU A 257 -0.78 13.46 -25.15
CA GLU A 257 -1.18 12.97 -23.84
C GLU A 257 0.08 12.66 -23.02
N ARG A 258 0.16 13.19 -21.79
CA ARG A 258 1.30 13.03 -20.89
C ARG A 258 0.88 12.33 -19.62
N GLU A 259 1.74 11.42 -19.12
CA GLU A 259 1.40 10.62 -17.93
C GLU A 259 0.02 9.96 -18.07
N MET A 260 -0.24 9.40 -19.24
CA MET A 260 -1.51 8.77 -19.55
C MET A 260 -1.69 7.51 -18.70
N ARG A 261 -2.54 7.63 -17.68
CA ARG A 261 -2.80 6.55 -16.73
C ARG A 261 -3.86 5.61 -17.24
N PHE A 262 -3.68 4.34 -16.94
CA PHE A 262 -4.65 3.31 -17.28
C PHE A 262 -4.80 2.28 -16.16
N LEU A 263 -5.97 1.67 -16.15
CA LEU A 263 -6.32 0.50 -15.37
C LEU A 263 -7.25 -0.33 -16.25
N GLN A 264 -6.75 -1.44 -16.77
CA GLN A 264 -7.47 -2.28 -17.73
C GLN A 264 -7.40 -3.74 -17.32
N GLU A 265 -8.49 -4.43 -17.55
CA GLU A 265 -8.60 -5.86 -17.32
C GLU A 265 -8.09 -6.65 -18.53
N PHE A 266 -7.31 -7.68 -18.25
CA PHE A 266 -6.78 -8.59 -19.26
C PHE A 266 -6.99 -10.03 -18.84
N THR A 267 -7.41 -10.86 -19.81
CA THR A 267 -7.43 -12.31 -19.66
C THR A 267 -6.03 -12.89 -19.93
N PRO A 268 -5.75 -14.14 -19.51
CA PRO A 268 -4.50 -14.82 -19.85
C PRO A 268 -4.24 -14.89 -21.34
N GLU A 269 -5.30 -15.11 -22.15
CA GLU A 269 -5.24 -15.23 -23.61
C GLU A 269 -4.89 -13.89 -24.25
N GLU A 270 -5.47 -12.80 -23.79
CA GLU A 270 -5.16 -11.44 -24.27
C GLU A 270 -3.70 -11.08 -23.99
N LEU A 271 -3.20 -11.41 -22.80
CA LEU A 271 -1.80 -11.17 -22.45
C LEU A 271 -0.85 -12.04 -23.29
N ALA A 272 -1.15 -13.31 -23.45
CA ALA A 272 -0.36 -14.22 -24.29
C ALA A 272 -0.36 -13.79 -25.76
N ALA A 273 -1.43 -13.16 -26.25
CA ALA A 273 -1.49 -12.59 -27.60
C ALA A 273 -0.59 -11.34 -27.76
N ILE A 274 -0.38 -10.56 -26.68
CA ILE A 274 0.58 -9.45 -26.70
C ILE A 274 2.00 -9.98 -26.70
N ASP A 275 2.30 -10.91 -25.79
CA ASP A 275 3.59 -11.61 -25.74
C ASP A 275 3.45 -12.93 -24.97
N PRO A 276 3.92 -14.08 -25.53
CA PRO A 276 3.85 -15.39 -24.87
C PRO A 276 4.57 -15.46 -23.51
N ALA A 277 5.48 -14.52 -23.22
CA ALA A 277 6.16 -14.43 -21.93
C ALA A 277 5.25 -13.87 -20.82
N LEU A 278 4.14 -13.21 -21.19
CA LEU A 278 3.15 -12.65 -20.25
C LEU A 278 2.18 -13.73 -19.79
N ARG A 279 2.59 -14.50 -18.78
CA ARG A 279 1.76 -15.59 -18.25
C ARG A 279 1.18 -15.21 -16.90
N VAL A 280 -0.15 -15.23 -16.80
CA VAL A 280 -0.90 -15.11 -15.56
C VAL A 280 -1.91 -16.24 -15.47
N PRO A 281 -2.21 -16.78 -14.29
CA PRO A 281 -3.12 -17.91 -14.15
C PRO A 281 -4.59 -17.58 -14.42
N GLY A 282 -4.99 -16.32 -14.24
CA GLY A 282 -6.37 -15.85 -14.39
C GLY A 282 -6.44 -14.40 -14.81
N THR A 283 -7.64 -13.88 -14.95
CA THR A 283 -7.91 -12.49 -15.31
C THR A 283 -7.37 -11.53 -14.25
N THR A 284 -6.65 -10.50 -14.68
CA THR A 284 -6.02 -9.52 -13.79
C THR A 284 -6.18 -8.09 -14.28
N LEU A 285 -6.22 -7.15 -13.36
CA LEU A 285 -6.19 -5.71 -13.65
C LEU A 285 -4.73 -5.27 -13.80
N ILE A 286 -4.41 -4.70 -14.95
CA ILE A 286 -3.09 -4.13 -15.22
C ILE A 286 -3.17 -2.62 -15.15
N MET A 287 -2.27 -2.02 -14.39
CA MET A 287 -2.17 -0.59 -14.20
C MET A 287 -0.81 -0.04 -14.56
N GLY A 288 -0.80 1.20 -15.02
CA GLY A 288 0.44 1.91 -15.34
C GLY A 288 0.17 3.33 -15.82
N ALA A 289 1.26 3.99 -16.20
CA ALA A 289 1.23 5.28 -16.86
C ALA A 289 2.23 5.25 -18.02
N VAL A 290 1.81 5.79 -19.14
CA VAL A 290 2.67 6.02 -20.31
C VAL A 290 3.16 7.46 -20.24
N ASP A 291 4.46 7.67 -20.36
CA ASP A 291 5.06 9.00 -20.19
C ASP A 291 4.52 10.03 -21.18
N ALA A 292 4.48 9.67 -22.47
CA ALA A 292 3.83 10.48 -23.47
C ALA A 292 3.27 9.64 -24.63
N VAL A 293 2.15 10.07 -25.17
CA VAL A 293 1.53 9.52 -26.38
C VAL A 293 1.27 10.68 -27.34
N LEU A 294 1.86 10.63 -28.51
CA LEU A 294 1.59 11.58 -29.60
C LEU A 294 0.45 11.04 -30.45
N VAL A 295 -0.56 11.82 -30.67
CA VAL A 295 -1.62 11.53 -31.64
C VAL A 295 -1.31 12.31 -32.92
N GLU A 296 -1.13 11.58 -34.03
CA GLU A 296 -0.78 12.12 -35.33
C GLU A 296 -1.79 11.59 -36.37
N GLY A 297 -2.87 12.33 -36.60
CA GLY A 297 -3.95 11.91 -37.49
C GLY A 297 -4.67 10.66 -36.97
N ASP A 298 -4.53 9.55 -37.67
CA ASP A 298 -5.22 8.29 -37.42
C ASP A 298 -4.38 7.27 -36.61
N HIS A 299 -3.23 7.66 -36.10
CA HIS A 299 -2.34 6.78 -35.34
C HIS A 299 -1.73 7.45 -34.14
N ALA A 300 -1.15 6.65 -33.25
CA ALA A 300 -0.44 7.08 -32.05
C ALA A 300 1.01 6.63 -32.06
N VAL A 301 1.87 7.47 -31.48
CA VAL A 301 3.27 7.18 -31.21
C VAL A 301 3.51 7.23 -29.71
N LEU A 302 4.06 6.16 -29.18
CA LEU A 302 4.32 6.01 -27.75
C LEU A 302 5.74 6.46 -27.44
N LEU A 303 5.89 7.29 -26.38
CA LEU A 303 7.19 7.69 -25.85
C LEU A 303 7.31 7.23 -24.40
N ASP A 304 8.49 6.71 -24.07
CA ASP A 304 8.85 6.30 -22.73
C ASP A 304 10.28 6.82 -22.45
N TYR A 305 10.40 7.66 -21.41
CA TYR A 305 11.68 8.31 -21.07
C TYR A 305 12.49 7.40 -20.16
N LYS A 306 13.76 7.16 -20.51
CA LYS A 306 14.67 6.32 -19.73
C LYS A 306 15.94 7.09 -19.41
N THR A 307 16.30 7.10 -18.15
CA THR A 307 17.54 7.73 -17.64
C THR A 307 18.66 6.70 -17.44
N ASP A 308 18.44 5.46 -17.88
CA ASP A 308 19.43 4.40 -17.78
C ASP A 308 20.63 4.69 -18.68
N ARG A 309 21.83 4.51 -18.13
CA ARG A 309 23.05 4.54 -18.90
C ARG A 309 23.33 3.14 -19.44
N VAL A 310 23.26 2.98 -20.75
CA VAL A 310 23.55 1.72 -21.46
C VAL A 310 24.71 1.90 -22.43
N ALA A 311 25.40 0.80 -22.69
CA ALA A 311 26.51 0.82 -23.64
C ALA A 311 26.03 0.89 -25.11
N ALA A 312 24.86 0.31 -25.40
CA ALA A 312 24.26 0.30 -26.72
C ALA A 312 22.73 0.47 -26.68
N PRO A 313 22.11 1.22 -27.62
CA PRO A 313 20.65 1.42 -27.67
C PRO A 313 19.85 0.10 -27.73
N GLN A 314 20.41 -0.95 -28.33
CA GLN A 314 19.77 -2.27 -28.45
C GLN A 314 19.51 -2.95 -27.11
N GLU A 315 20.32 -2.65 -26.09
CA GLU A 315 20.14 -3.17 -24.74
C GLU A 315 18.86 -2.62 -24.11
N LEU A 316 18.56 -1.33 -24.32
CA LEU A 316 17.33 -0.70 -23.85
C LEU A 316 16.11 -1.33 -24.52
N THR A 317 16.16 -1.49 -25.84
CA THR A 317 15.06 -2.06 -26.60
C THR A 317 14.75 -3.48 -26.11
N GLY A 318 15.75 -4.32 -25.87
CA GLY A 318 15.56 -5.67 -25.34
C GLY A 318 14.95 -5.67 -23.93
N ARG A 319 15.46 -4.77 -23.05
CA ARG A 319 15.00 -4.68 -21.65
C ARG A 319 13.57 -4.20 -21.54
N TYR A 320 13.14 -3.25 -22.35
CA TYR A 320 11.85 -2.60 -22.25
C TYR A 320 10.83 -3.05 -23.30
N ALA A 321 11.20 -3.96 -24.21
CA ALA A 321 10.31 -4.43 -25.28
C ALA A 321 8.94 -4.89 -24.78
N LEU A 322 8.92 -5.67 -23.71
CA LEU A 322 7.69 -6.20 -23.13
C LEU A 322 6.81 -5.11 -22.53
N GLN A 323 7.42 -4.13 -21.83
CA GLN A 323 6.73 -2.97 -21.31
C GLN A 323 6.10 -2.15 -22.42
N LEU A 324 6.84 -1.89 -23.50
CA LEU A 324 6.35 -1.12 -24.65
C LEU A 324 5.20 -1.84 -25.37
N LYS A 325 5.26 -3.17 -25.51
CA LYS A 325 4.17 -3.96 -26.10
C LYS A 325 2.88 -3.84 -25.26
N LEU A 326 3.00 -3.93 -23.93
CA LEU A 326 1.88 -3.75 -23.03
C LEU A 326 1.30 -2.35 -23.13
N TYR A 327 2.16 -1.33 -23.10
CA TYR A 327 1.74 0.07 -23.25
C TYR A 327 1.05 0.30 -24.59
N ALA A 328 1.58 -0.23 -25.68
CA ALA A 328 0.95 -0.11 -27.00
C ALA A 328 -0.44 -0.76 -27.06
N ALA A 329 -0.61 -1.93 -26.44
CA ALA A 329 -1.90 -2.59 -26.35
C ALA A 329 -2.91 -1.76 -25.55
N MET A 330 -2.48 -1.14 -24.44
CA MET A 330 -3.32 -0.30 -23.61
C MET A 330 -3.71 1.01 -24.27
N VAL A 331 -2.76 1.69 -24.90
CA VAL A 331 -3.02 2.92 -25.67
C VAL A 331 -4.01 2.65 -26.79
N ARG A 332 -3.82 1.56 -27.55
CA ARG A 332 -4.76 1.13 -28.59
C ARG A 332 -6.16 0.94 -28.03
N ARG A 333 -6.29 0.26 -26.89
CA ARG A 333 -7.60 -0.03 -26.28
C ARG A 333 -8.27 1.23 -25.73
N GLN A 334 -7.48 2.19 -25.22
CA GLN A 334 -8.01 3.40 -24.60
C GLN A 334 -8.34 4.51 -25.61
N LEU A 335 -7.49 4.69 -26.63
CA LEU A 335 -7.65 5.74 -27.63
C LEU A 335 -8.40 5.25 -28.89
N GLY A 336 -8.50 3.95 -29.10
CA GLY A 336 -9.03 3.38 -30.34
C GLY A 336 -8.15 3.58 -31.57
N LEU A 337 -6.88 4.02 -31.36
CA LEU A 337 -5.93 4.30 -32.41
C LEU A 337 -4.84 3.23 -32.49
N PRO A 338 -4.36 2.85 -33.69
CA PRO A 338 -3.21 1.99 -33.81
C PRO A 338 -1.95 2.69 -33.31
N VAL A 339 -1.13 1.99 -32.53
CA VAL A 339 0.21 2.46 -32.17
C VAL A 339 1.17 1.96 -33.25
N THR A 340 1.75 2.89 -34.01
CA THR A 340 2.63 2.58 -35.15
C THR A 340 4.09 2.58 -34.75
N GLU A 341 4.44 3.29 -33.69
CA GLU A 341 5.82 3.45 -33.25
C GLU A 341 5.89 3.55 -31.71
N ALA A 342 6.91 2.96 -31.12
CA ALA A 342 7.23 3.12 -29.69
C ALA A 342 8.71 3.53 -29.57
N VAL A 343 8.94 4.66 -28.92
CA VAL A 343 10.25 5.31 -28.83
C VAL A 343 10.71 5.30 -27.37
N LEU A 344 11.93 4.85 -27.15
CA LEU A 344 12.67 5.02 -25.90
C LEU A 344 13.62 6.23 -26.06
N TYR A 345 13.57 7.17 -25.16
CA TYR A 345 14.41 8.36 -25.21
C TYR A 345 15.20 8.55 -23.91
#